data_e9e28fff7c662b7ac24a3a14b18faa60
#
_entry.id   e9e28fff7c662b7ac24a3a14b18faa60
#
_cell.length_a   1.000
_cell.length_b   1.000
_cell.length_c   1.000
_cell.angle_alpha   90.00
_cell.angle_beta   90.00
_cell.angle_gamma   90.00
#
_symmetry.space_group_name_H-M   'P 1'
#
loop_
_entity.id
_entity.type
_entity.pdbx_description
1 polymer ?
#
loop_
_entity_poly.entity_id
_entity_poly.type
_entity_poly.pdbx_seq_one_letter_code
_entity_poly.pdbx_strand_id
1 'polypeptide(L)'
;MSKRKTLHVPDAPFRPGEKPDFSNLELPKAGDAKRPKVMVEPSEIRDLAFSLVRVLDDKHEAVGPWDPKLDALVLKEGLRHMCLLRIFDDRMLTMQRQGKLSFYMKSLGEEAVAIAQGMALRPDDILFPSYRQPGLQFVRGRDIVDMICHCITNVKDNVKGRQMPVHYSWKEGNFVSISSPVGTQF
;
A
#
# COMPACT_ATOMS: atom_id res chain seq x y z
N MET A 1 20.34 30.59 26.66
CA MET A 1 19.86 29.21 26.92
C MET A 1 18.73 28.89 25.95
N SER A 2 18.98 28.04 24.99
CA SER A 2 17.95 27.60 24.03
C SER A 2 16.92 26.73 24.77
N LYS A 3 15.64 27.13 24.76
CA LYS A 3 14.56 26.30 25.29
C LYS A 3 14.55 24.99 24.48
N ARG A 4 14.81 23.85 25.13
CA ARG A 4 14.60 22.54 24.53
C ARG A 4 13.16 22.47 24.05
N LYS A 5 12.95 22.28 22.74
CA LYS A 5 11.62 21.98 22.18
C LYS A 5 11.18 20.63 22.75
N THR A 6 10.18 20.64 23.59
CA THR A 6 9.54 19.41 24.06
C THR A 6 8.73 18.81 22.90
N LEU A 7 8.95 17.53 22.63
CA LEU A 7 8.12 16.79 21.67
C LEU A 7 6.69 16.75 22.22
N HIS A 8 5.74 17.28 21.47
CA HIS A 8 4.32 17.09 21.79
C HIS A 8 3.91 15.71 21.32
N VAL A 9 3.57 14.84 22.26
CA VAL A 9 2.97 13.54 21.97
C VAL A 9 1.48 13.68 22.29
N PRO A 10 0.60 13.63 21.27
CA PRO A 10 -0.84 13.72 21.52
C PRO A 10 -1.31 12.47 22.31
N ASP A 11 -2.34 12.68 23.13
CA ASP A 11 -2.97 11.56 23.82
C ASP A 11 -3.54 10.56 22.82
N ALA A 12 -3.41 9.27 23.15
CA ALA A 12 -4.01 8.23 22.33
C ALA A 12 -5.54 8.38 22.34
N PRO A 13 -6.22 8.32 21.18
CA PRO A 13 -7.68 8.47 21.11
C PRO A 13 -8.45 7.35 21.80
N PHE A 14 -7.78 6.25 22.14
CA PHE A 14 -8.34 5.13 22.92
C PHE A 14 -7.21 4.23 23.43
N ARG A 15 -7.52 3.43 24.45
CA ARG A 15 -6.63 2.39 24.97
C ARG A 15 -7.04 1.00 24.46
N PRO A 16 -6.15 0.01 24.48
CA PRO A 16 -6.52 -1.36 24.13
C PRO A 16 -7.72 -1.85 24.94
N GLY A 17 -8.78 -2.29 24.26
CA GLY A 17 -10.03 -2.75 24.88
C GLY A 17 -11.13 -1.67 25.02
N GLU A 18 -10.82 -0.41 24.76
CA GLU A 18 -11.80 0.68 24.72
C GLU A 18 -12.33 0.87 23.29
N LYS A 19 -13.53 1.41 23.15
CA LYS A 19 -14.03 1.82 21.85
C LYS A 19 -13.27 3.09 21.39
N PRO A 20 -12.78 3.13 20.11
CA PRO A 20 -12.13 4.32 19.59
C PRO A 20 -13.10 5.51 19.62
N ASP A 21 -12.63 6.64 20.10
CA ASP A 21 -13.34 7.93 20.03
C ASP A 21 -12.62 8.83 19.03
N PHE A 22 -13.26 9.07 17.90
CA PHE A 22 -12.79 9.96 16.83
C PHE A 22 -13.68 11.20 16.70
N SER A 23 -14.50 11.51 17.70
CA SER A 23 -15.46 12.64 17.67
C SER A 23 -14.78 14.00 17.50
N ASN A 24 -13.50 14.09 17.87
CA ASN A 24 -12.66 15.28 17.72
C ASN A 24 -11.99 15.42 16.36
N LEU A 25 -12.14 14.44 15.46
CA LEU A 25 -11.57 14.51 14.11
C LEU A 25 -12.49 15.27 13.16
N GLU A 26 -12.04 16.43 12.70
CA GLU A 26 -12.68 17.14 11.61
C GLU A 26 -12.13 16.62 10.27
N LEU A 27 -12.99 15.96 9.50
CA LEU A 27 -12.64 15.54 8.16
C LEU A 27 -12.79 16.71 7.18
N PRO A 28 -11.78 17.03 6.35
CA PRO A 28 -11.90 18.04 5.33
C PRO A 28 -13.00 17.65 4.32
N LYS A 29 -13.66 18.64 3.75
CA LYS A 29 -14.62 18.41 2.67
C LYS A 29 -13.90 17.80 1.47
N ALA A 30 -14.62 16.95 0.73
CA ALA A 30 -14.08 16.40 -0.50
C ALA A 30 -13.81 17.52 -1.51
N GLY A 31 -12.65 17.48 -2.14
CA GLY A 31 -12.21 18.46 -3.13
C GLY A 31 -11.56 19.73 -2.58
N ASP A 32 -11.53 19.96 -1.26
CA ASP A 32 -10.98 21.21 -0.69
C ASP A 32 -9.44 21.27 -0.75
N ALA A 33 -8.76 20.14 -0.68
CA ALA A 33 -7.32 20.10 -0.70
C ALA A 33 -6.75 20.58 -2.05
N LYS A 34 -5.92 21.63 -2.04
CA LYS A 34 -5.28 22.15 -3.24
C LYS A 34 -4.28 21.14 -3.78
N ARG A 35 -4.31 20.90 -5.08
CA ARG A 35 -3.28 20.10 -5.75
C ARG A 35 -2.11 21.01 -6.14
N PRO A 36 -0.92 20.82 -5.58
CA PRO A 36 0.23 21.63 -5.93
C PRO A 36 0.74 21.31 -7.34
N LYS A 37 1.57 22.19 -7.89
CA LYS A 37 2.33 21.89 -9.10
C LYS A 37 3.38 20.81 -8.79
N VAL A 38 3.85 20.10 -9.83
CA VAL A 38 4.86 19.05 -9.68
C VAL A 38 6.17 19.62 -9.10
N MET A 39 6.58 20.81 -9.57
CA MET A 39 7.74 21.53 -9.02
C MET A 39 7.20 22.64 -8.12
N VAL A 40 7.28 22.43 -6.82
CA VAL A 40 6.83 23.35 -5.77
C VAL A 40 7.83 23.33 -4.62
N GLU A 41 8.02 24.48 -3.98
CA GLU A 41 8.86 24.56 -2.78
C GLU A 41 8.20 23.79 -1.62
N PRO A 42 8.97 23.00 -0.85
CA PRO A 42 8.42 22.21 0.26
C PRO A 42 7.64 23.02 1.29
N SER A 43 7.99 24.31 1.48
CA SER A 43 7.28 25.20 2.39
C SER A 43 5.84 25.49 1.97
N GLU A 44 5.54 25.45 0.67
CA GLU A 44 4.23 25.77 0.11
C GLU A 44 3.22 24.60 0.24
N ILE A 45 3.72 23.39 0.50
CA ILE A 45 2.91 22.16 0.64
C ILE A 45 2.86 21.66 2.08
N ARG A 46 3.40 22.43 3.04
CA ARG A 46 3.45 22.01 4.45
C ARG A 46 2.07 21.63 5.00
N ASP A 47 1.04 22.34 4.60
CA ASP A 47 -0.32 22.11 5.08
C ASP A 47 -0.89 20.76 4.61
N LEU A 48 -0.39 20.20 3.50
CA LEU A 48 -0.80 18.88 3.02
C LEU A 48 -0.39 17.75 3.99
N ALA A 49 0.66 17.95 4.80
CA ALA A 49 1.06 17.00 5.82
C ALA A 49 0.03 16.82 6.94
N PHE A 50 -0.85 17.81 7.11
CA PHE A 50 -1.91 17.82 8.13
C PHE A 50 -3.31 17.71 7.52
N SER A 51 -3.40 17.50 6.21
CA SER A 51 -4.66 17.42 5.47
C SER A 51 -4.95 16.00 5.03
N LEU A 52 -6.22 15.65 4.98
CA LEU A 52 -6.69 14.45 4.31
C LEU A 52 -7.19 14.81 2.91
N VAL A 53 -6.55 14.24 1.87
CA VAL A 53 -7.02 14.43 0.50
C VAL A 53 -8.23 13.51 0.28
N ARG A 54 -9.41 14.10 0.17
CA ARG A 54 -10.65 13.38 -0.17
C ARG A 54 -11.05 13.70 -1.60
N VAL A 55 -11.14 12.68 -2.44
CA VAL A 55 -11.60 12.80 -3.83
C VAL A 55 -13.08 12.48 -3.94
N LEU A 56 -13.58 11.49 -3.20
CA LEU A 56 -15.00 11.13 -3.21
C LEU A 56 -15.77 11.89 -2.14
N ASP A 57 -16.87 12.52 -2.53
CA ASP A 57 -17.84 13.13 -1.61
C ASP A 57 -18.75 12.07 -0.96
N ASP A 58 -19.72 12.50 -0.17
CA ASP A 58 -20.64 11.61 0.53
C ASP A 58 -21.71 11.00 -0.40
N LYS A 59 -21.78 11.46 -1.65
CA LYS A 59 -22.61 10.88 -2.73
C LYS A 59 -21.82 9.93 -3.63
N HIS A 60 -20.55 9.68 -3.28
CA HIS A 60 -19.60 8.88 -4.05
C HIS A 60 -19.23 9.48 -5.42
N GLU A 61 -19.36 10.80 -5.58
CA GLU A 61 -18.95 11.52 -6.76
C GLU A 61 -17.52 12.04 -6.59
N ALA A 62 -16.73 11.95 -7.66
CA ALA A 62 -15.36 12.46 -7.65
C ALA A 62 -15.36 13.98 -7.84
N VAL A 63 -14.72 14.70 -6.92
CA VAL A 63 -14.69 16.15 -6.89
C VAL A 63 -13.31 16.72 -6.60
N GLY A 64 -13.09 17.95 -7.05
CA GLY A 64 -11.90 18.73 -6.75
C GLY A 64 -10.67 18.42 -7.62
N PRO A 65 -9.54 19.10 -7.34
CA PRO A 65 -8.36 19.08 -8.21
C PRO A 65 -7.56 17.78 -8.15
N TRP A 66 -7.85 16.90 -7.20
CA TRP A 66 -7.20 15.60 -7.06
C TRP A 66 -7.93 14.47 -7.79
N ASP A 67 -9.09 14.75 -8.39
CA ASP A 67 -9.77 13.78 -9.23
C ASP A 67 -8.90 13.43 -10.44
N PRO A 68 -8.45 12.17 -10.58
CA PRO A 68 -7.60 11.75 -11.69
C PRO A 68 -8.36 11.60 -13.01
N LYS A 69 -9.69 11.71 -13.01
CA LYS A 69 -10.58 11.55 -14.18
C LYS A 69 -10.31 10.28 -14.97
N LEU A 70 -10.13 9.18 -14.26
CA LEU A 70 -9.84 7.87 -14.85
C LEU A 70 -11.08 7.31 -15.54
N ASP A 71 -10.86 6.62 -16.66
CA ASP A 71 -11.90 5.86 -17.34
C ASP A 71 -12.45 4.73 -16.46
N ALA A 72 -13.72 4.42 -16.62
CA ALA A 72 -14.39 3.35 -15.86
C ALA A 72 -13.77 1.96 -16.07
N LEU A 73 -13.16 1.70 -17.24
CA LEU A 73 -12.45 0.45 -17.50
C LEU A 73 -11.18 0.35 -16.66
N VAL A 74 -10.45 1.45 -16.53
CA VAL A 74 -9.25 1.54 -15.67
C VAL A 74 -9.63 1.30 -14.20
N LEU A 75 -10.71 1.93 -13.74
CA LEU A 75 -11.18 1.75 -12.36
C LEU A 75 -11.63 0.31 -12.09
N LYS A 76 -12.34 -0.32 -13.05
CA LYS A 76 -12.73 -1.74 -12.94
C LYS A 76 -11.54 -2.67 -12.89
N GLU A 77 -10.52 -2.43 -13.69
CA GLU A 77 -9.30 -3.23 -13.67
C GLU A 77 -8.56 -3.09 -12.33
N GLY A 78 -8.43 -1.86 -11.83
CA GLY A 78 -7.88 -1.61 -10.49
C GLY A 78 -8.65 -2.36 -9.41
N LEU A 79 -9.98 -2.26 -9.41
CA LEU A 79 -10.83 -2.97 -8.47
C LEU A 79 -10.66 -4.50 -8.58
N ARG A 80 -10.57 -5.05 -9.80
CA ARG A 80 -10.32 -6.47 -10.03
C ARG A 80 -9.02 -6.92 -9.37
N HIS A 81 -7.95 -6.17 -9.52
CA HIS A 81 -6.67 -6.46 -8.87
C HIS A 81 -6.76 -6.36 -7.34
N MET A 82 -7.48 -5.38 -6.81
CA MET A 82 -7.69 -5.26 -5.36
C MET A 82 -8.46 -6.47 -4.80
N CYS A 83 -9.53 -6.91 -5.48
CA CYS A 83 -10.27 -8.11 -5.09
C CYS A 83 -9.40 -9.37 -5.14
N LEU A 84 -8.60 -9.52 -6.20
CA LEU A 84 -7.69 -10.64 -6.35
C LEU A 84 -6.64 -10.67 -5.22
N LEU A 85 -6.03 -9.53 -4.91
CA LEU A 85 -5.09 -9.39 -3.81
C LEU A 85 -5.74 -9.76 -2.46
N ARG A 86 -6.97 -9.30 -2.20
CA ARG A 86 -7.70 -9.61 -0.99
C ARG A 86 -7.95 -11.12 -0.83
N ILE A 87 -8.39 -11.78 -1.91
CA ILE A 87 -8.63 -13.23 -1.91
C ILE A 87 -7.33 -13.99 -1.71
N PHE A 88 -6.26 -13.56 -2.36
CA PHE A 88 -4.93 -14.14 -2.18
C PHE A 88 -4.45 -14.02 -0.74
N ASP A 89 -4.53 -12.84 -0.16
CA ASP A 89 -4.17 -12.55 1.23
C ASP A 89 -4.92 -13.44 2.22
N ASP A 90 -6.24 -13.57 2.04
CA ASP A 90 -7.08 -14.41 2.91
C ASP A 90 -6.69 -15.89 2.81
N ARG A 91 -6.40 -16.34 1.59
CA ARG A 91 -5.95 -17.72 1.37
C ARG A 91 -4.60 -17.99 2.00
N MET A 92 -3.63 -17.10 1.82
CA MET A 92 -2.29 -17.26 2.38
C MET A 92 -2.30 -17.21 3.91
N LEU A 93 -3.06 -16.29 4.52
CA LEU A 93 -3.22 -16.24 5.97
C LEU A 93 -3.86 -17.52 6.52
N THR A 94 -4.87 -18.05 5.83
CA THR A 94 -5.48 -19.34 6.19
C THR A 94 -4.46 -20.46 6.15
N MET A 95 -3.63 -20.52 5.12
CA MET A 95 -2.55 -21.51 4.99
C MET A 95 -1.48 -21.36 6.08
N GLN A 96 -1.16 -20.14 6.47
CA GLN A 96 -0.26 -19.89 7.60
C GLN A 96 -0.85 -20.46 8.91
N ARG A 97 -2.11 -20.17 9.19
CA ARG A 97 -2.80 -20.71 10.40
C ARG A 97 -2.89 -22.24 10.40
N GLN A 98 -2.86 -22.86 9.22
CA GLN A 98 -2.80 -24.31 9.06
C GLN A 98 -1.37 -24.88 9.14
N GLY A 99 -0.35 -24.07 9.39
CA GLY A 99 1.06 -24.47 9.45
C GLY A 99 1.67 -24.84 8.08
N LYS A 100 1.00 -24.48 6.96
CA LYS A 100 1.49 -24.79 5.60
C LYS A 100 2.54 -23.79 5.09
N LEU A 101 2.64 -22.66 5.73
CA LEU A 101 3.70 -21.67 5.51
C LEU A 101 4.08 -21.00 6.85
N SER A 102 5.33 -20.60 6.95
CA SER A 102 5.90 -20.11 8.22
C SER A 102 5.48 -18.69 8.57
N PHE A 103 5.30 -17.84 7.56
CA PHE A 103 5.02 -16.43 7.75
C PHE A 103 4.12 -15.89 6.63
N TYR A 104 3.19 -15.01 6.96
CA TYR A 104 2.43 -14.22 6.00
C TYR A 104 1.98 -12.90 6.61
N MET A 105 2.03 -11.82 5.83
CA MET A 105 1.47 -10.52 6.19
C MET A 105 0.52 -10.05 5.09
N LYS A 106 -0.72 -9.76 5.47
CA LYS A 106 -1.73 -9.21 4.57
C LYS A 106 -1.46 -7.74 4.26
N SER A 107 -1.89 -7.33 3.08
CA SER A 107 -1.89 -5.95 2.60
C SER A 107 -3.18 -5.19 2.99
N LEU A 108 -3.89 -5.67 3.99
CA LEU A 108 -5.21 -5.18 4.37
C LEU A 108 -5.20 -3.67 4.64
N GLY A 109 -6.01 -2.92 3.88
CA GLY A 109 -6.09 -1.46 3.92
C GLY A 109 -5.09 -0.74 3.00
N GLU A 110 -4.11 -1.45 2.42
CA GLU A 110 -3.09 -0.89 1.52
C GLU A 110 -3.27 -1.32 0.05
N GLU A 111 -4.33 -2.09 -0.26
CA GLU A 111 -4.54 -2.67 -1.59
C GLU A 111 -4.59 -1.59 -2.68
N ALA A 112 -5.36 -0.53 -2.44
CA ALA A 112 -5.54 0.55 -3.41
C ALA A 112 -4.22 1.28 -3.71
N VAL A 113 -3.38 1.48 -2.70
CA VAL A 113 -2.08 2.16 -2.87
C VAL A 113 -1.17 1.34 -3.77
N ALA A 114 -0.99 0.06 -3.48
CA ALA A 114 -0.13 -0.82 -4.26
C ALA A 114 -0.63 -0.99 -5.71
N ILE A 115 -1.94 -1.17 -5.89
CA ILE A 115 -2.53 -1.36 -7.22
C ILE A 115 -2.45 -0.06 -8.05
N ALA A 116 -2.86 1.08 -7.50
CA ALA A 116 -2.79 2.36 -8.21
C ALA A 116 -1.36 2.74 -8.57
N GLN A 117 -0.40 2.50 -7.67
CA GLN A 117 1.01 2.71 -7.93
C GLN A 117 1.50 1.84 -9.09
N GLY A 118 1.17 0.54 -9.08
CA GLY A 118 1.52 -0.37 -10.17
C GLY A 118 0.92 0.04 -11.51
N MET A 119 -0.33 0.51 -11.54
CA MET A 119 -1.01 0.98 -12.75
C MET A 119 -0.44 2.30 -13.30
N ALA A 120 0.15 3.13 -12.45
CA ALA A 120 0.75 4.40 -12.84
C ALA A 120 2.19 4.26 -13.35
N LEU A 121 2.88 3.17 -13.04
CA LEU A 121 4.27 2.93 -13.40
C LEU A 121 4.39 2.33 -14.80
N ARG A 122 5.51 2.62 -15.46
CA ARG A 122 5.85 2.02 -16.74
C ARG A 122 6.34 0.58 -16.55
N PRO A 123 6.20 -0.28 -17.56
CA PRO A 123 6.66 -1.67 -17.48
C PRO A 123 8.17 -1.82 -17.22
N ASP A 124 8.98 -0.85 -17.63
CA ASP A 124 10.43 -0.82 -17.52
C ASP A 124 10.94 -0.19 -16.19
N ASP A 125 10.07 0.42 -15.40
CA ASP A 125 10.44 0.95 -14.09
C ASP A 125 10.91 -0.17 -13.16
N ILE A 126 12.00 0.06 -12.43
CA ILE A 126 12.54 -0.87 -11.44
C ILE A 126 11.85 -0.62 -10.10
N LEU A 127 11.41 -1.68 -9.45
CA LEU A 127 10.62 -1.63 -8.23
C LEU A 127 11.41 -2.15 -7.02
N PHE A 128 11.41 -1.36 -5.95
CA PHE A 128 11.96 -1.71 -4.63
C PHE A 128 10.83 -1.66 -3.59
N PRO A 129 9.88 -2.60 -3.64
CA PRO A 129 8.70 -2.56 -2.79
C PRO A 129 8.99 -3.03 -1.36
N SER A 130 8.06 -2.70 -0.45
CA SER A 130 8.00 -3.35 0.85
C SER A 130 7.26 -4.70 0.76
N TYR A 131 7.34 -5.50 1.83
CA TYR A 131 6.66 -6.80 1.92
C TYR A 131 5.12 -6.70 1.88
N ARG A 132 4.53 -5.51 2.13
CA ARG A 132 3.08 -5.28 2.06
C ARG A 132 2.57 -4.85 0.68
N GLN A 133 3.41 -4.89 -0.35
CA GLN A 133 3.07 -4.44 -1.69
C GLN A 133 3.05 -5.55 -2.75
N PRO A 134 2.53 -6.77 -2.45
CA PRO A 134 2.41 -7.81 -3.49
C PRO A 134 1.44 -7.40 -4.61
N GLY A 135 0.55 -6.44 -4.37
CA GLY A 135 -0.35 -5.90 -5.38
C GLY A 135 0.35 -5.36 -6.62
N LEU A 136 1.55 -4.81 -6.48
CA LEU A 136 2.39 -4.40 -7.61
C LEU A 136 2.69 -5.55 -8.58
N GLN A 137 2.88 -6.78 -8.05
CA GLN A 137 3.16 -7.95 -8.87
C GLN A 137 1.92 -8.42 -9.64
N PHE A 138 0.73 -8.31 -9.04
CA PHE A 138 -0.53 -8.61 -9.72
C PHE A 138 -0.74 -7.69 -10.94
N VAL A 139 -0.50 -6.39 -10.76
CA VAL A 139 -0.61 -5.41 -11.84
C VAL A 139 0.42 -5.69 -12.95
N ARG A 140 1.63 -6.11 -12.58
CA ARG A 140 2.69 -6.50 -13.52
C ARG A 140 2.47 -7.87 -14.18
N GLY A 141 1.38 -8.58 -13.84
CA GLY A 141 1.01 -9.86 -14.45
C GLY A 141 1.82 -11.06 -13.99
N ARG A 142 2.42 -11.02 -12.80
CA ARG A 142 3.09 -12.20 -12.25
C ARG A 142 2.07 -13.33 -12.03
N ASP A 143 2.49 -14.55 -12.36
CA ASP A 143 1.67 -15.73 -12.11
C ASP A 143 1.45 -15.93 -10.59
N ILE A 144 0.18 -16.08 -10.21
CA ILE A 144 -0.23 -16.33 -8.83
C ILE A 144 0.36 -17.63 -8.31
N VAL A 145 0.50 -18.65 -9.17
CA VAL A 145 1.09 -19.94 -8.79
C VAL A 145 2.55 -19.74 -8.37
N ASP A 146 3.32 -18.92 -9.08
CA ASP A 146 4.69 -18.58 -8.69
C ASP A 146 4.75 -17.88 -7.34
N MET A 147 3.83 -16.96 -7.08
CA MET A 147 3.73 -16.28 -5.80
C MET A 147 3.39 -17.24 -4.66
N ILE A 148 2.48 -18.17 -4.89
CA ILE A 148 2.15 -19.23 -3.92
C ILE A 148 3.35 -20.13 -3.70
N CYS A 149 4.04 -20.57 -4.75
CA CYS A 149 5.24 -21.42 -4.66
C CYS A 149 6.33 -20.78 -3.81
N HIS A 150 6.52 -19.47 -3.94
CA HIS A 150 7.42 -18.70 -3.08
C HIS A 150 6.94 -18.73 -1.60
N CYS A 151 5.66 -18.45 -1.33
CA CYS A 151 5.15 -18.41 0.04
C CYS A 151 5.24 -19.75 0.76
N ILE A 152 5.01 -20.87 0.05
CA ILE A 152 5.11 -22.24 0.63
C ILE A 152 6.51 -22.85 0.51
N THR A 153 7.44 -22.13 -0.09
CA THR A 153 8.86 -22.52 -0.18
C THR A 153 9.04 -23.91 -0.81
N ASN A 154 8.38 -24.16 -1.94
CA ASN A 154 8.48 -25.44 -2.64
C ASN A 154 9.57 -25.43 -3.72
N VAL A 155 9.75 -26.56 -4.42
CA VAL A 155 10.81 -26.72 -5.44
C VAL A 155 10.69 -25.76 -6.63
N LYS A 156 9.51 -25.16 -6.85
CA LYS A 156 9.26 -24.16 -7.90
C LYS A 156 9.51 -22.74 -7.45
N ASP A 157 9.85 -22.51 -6.17
CA ASP A 157 10.22 -21.19 -5.70
C ASP A 157 11.47 -20.69 -6.43
N ASN A 158 11.35 -19.56 -7.12
CA ASN A 158 12.45 -18.99 -7.92
C ASN A 158 13.65 -18.56 -7.07
N VAL A 159 13.45 -18.24 -5.79
CA VAL A 159 14.53 -17.93 -4.84
C VAL A 159 15.00 -19.15 -4.03
N LYS A 160 14.43 -20.33 -4.29
CA LYS A 160 14.85 -21.61 -3.70
C LYS A 160 14.85 -21.63 -2.17
N GLY A 161 13.84 -21.00 -1.56
CA GLY A 161 13.69 -20.92 -0.11
C GLY A 161 14.71 -20.01 0.60
N ARG A 162 15.45 -19.18 -0.13
CA ARG A 162 16.47 -18.30 0.45
C ARG A 162 15.92 -17.01 1.03
N GLN A 163 14.64 -16.74 0.83
CA GLN A 163 13.93 -15.58 1.36
C GLN A 163 12.69 -16.00 2.13
N MET A 164 12.29 -15.18 3.09
CA MET A 164 11.04 -15.38 3.83
C MET A 164 9.83 -15.29 2.88
N PRO A 165 8.70 -15.95 3.19
CA PRO A 165 7.46 -15.71 2.50
C PRO A 165 7.14 -14.22 2.40
N VAL A 166 6.49 -13.79 1.32
CA VAL A 166 6.20 -12.40 0.92
C VAL A 166 7.41 -11.51 0.59
N HIS A 167 8.63 -12.04 0.69
CA HIS A 167 9.86 -11.33 0.31
C HIS A 167 10.27 -11.74 -1.11
N TYR A 168 9.44 -11.31 -2.05
CA TYR A 168 9.59 -11.70 -3.45
C TYR A 168 10.81 -11.07 -4.12
N SER A 169 11.35 -11.78 -5.10
CA SER A 169 12.24 -11.27 -6.13
C SER A 169 11.74 -11.77 -7.48
N TRP A 170 11.71 -10.91 -8.49
CA TRP A 170 11.20 -11.30 -9.81
C TRP A 170 11.83 -10.41 -10.90
N LYS A 171 12.84 -10.98 -11.54
CA LYS A 171 13.67 -10.26 -12.52
C LYS A 171 12.86 -9.79 -13.73
N GLU A 172 11.99 -10.65 -14.25
CA GLU A 172 11.19 -10.38 -15.45
C GLU A 172 10.20 -9.23 -15.27
N GLY A 173 9.78 -8.96 -14.04
CA GLY A 173 8.92 -7.84 -13.67
C GLY A 173 9.68 -6.63 -13.12
N ASN A 174 11.01 -6.62 -13.21
CA ASN A 174 11.85 -5.58 -12.63
C ASN A 174 11.66 -5.40 -11.11
N PHE A 175 11.33 -6.49 -10.40
CA PHE A 175 11.24 -6.50 -8.95
C PHE A 175 12.58 -6.88 -8.34
N VAL A 176 13.14 -5.93 -7.61
CA VAL A 176 14.30 -6.19 -6.75
C VAL A 176 13.82 -6.85 -5.45
N SER A 177 14.71 -7.55 -4.79
CA SER A 177 14.39 -8.28 -3.57
C SER A 177 13.78 -7.37 -2.51
N ILE A 178 12.65 -7.82 -1.95
CA ILE A 178 12.00 -7.17 -0.83
C ILE A 178 12.80 -7.45 0.45
N SER A 179 12.95 -6.43 1.29
CA SER A 179 13.58 -6.54 2.60
C SER A 179 12.60 -6.23 3.73
N SER A 180 12.63 -7.03 4.81
CA SER A 180 11.87 -6.74 6.03
C SER A 180 12.34 -5.49 6.77
N PRO A 181 13.66 -5.21 6.87
CA PRO A 181 14.14 -3.98 7.48
C PRO A 181 13.82 -2.79 6.58
N VAL A 182 12.70 -2.15 6.83
CA VAL A 182 12.19 -1.02 6.04
C VAL A 182 13.24 0.09 5.89
N GLY A 183 14.03 0.34 6.93
CA GLY A 183 15.08 1.36 6.91
C GLY A 183 16.25 1.11 5.95
N THR A 184 16.37 -0.08 5.37
CA THR A 184 17.41 -0.38 4.37
C THR A 184 16.99 -0.07 2.94
N GLN A 185 15.75 0.37 2.73
CA GLN A 185 15.18 0.67 1.42
C GLN A 185 15.15 2.18 1.11
N PHE A 186 15.63 3.02 2.01
CA PHE A 186 15.73 4.48 1.87
C PHE A 186 17.16 4.92 1.61
#